data_fc2d4a4c3337339ef567de2d77a51c6a
#
_entry.id   fc2d4a4c3337339ef567de2d77a51c6a
#
_cell.length_a   1.000
_cell.length_b   1.000
_cell.length_c   1.000
_cell.angle_alpha   90.00
_cell.angle_beta   90.00
_cell.angle_gamma   90.00
#
_symmetry.space_group_name_H-M   'P 1'
#
loop_
_entity.id
_entity.type
_entity.pdbx_description
1 polymer ?
#
loop_
_entity_poly.entity_id
_entity_poly.type
_entity_poly.pdbx_seq_one_letter_code
_entity_poly.pdbx_strand_id
1 'polypeptide(L)'
;MSFVDSLADYFGKRFGFKKAKTDLRTEIIAGITTFLTMSYIVILNPAILGAAIQIDGYSPAQVTQMLAIVTLLSAAIASLVMAFHANRPFGLAPGLGLNAFFAFTVVLGMGIAWETALAAVVVEGIIFIIITYVGWRDAIIAAIPKPVKFSVGAGI
;
A
#
# COMPACT_ATOMS: atom_id res chain seq x y z
N MET A 1 -11.59 5.54 -35.96
CA MET A 1 -11.00 5.76 -34.62
C MET A 1 -10.61 4.40 -34.11
N SER A 2 -9.32 4.16 -33.84
CA SER A 2 -8.85 2.87 -33.31
C SER A 2 -9.37 2.68 -31.89
N PHE A 3 -9.55 1.43 -31.44
CA PHE A 3 -9.88 1.10 -30.05
C PHE A 3 -8.91 1.79 -29.06
N VAL A 4 -7.63 1.86 -29.44
CA VAL A 4 -6.58 2.53 -28.67
C VAL A 4 -6.84 4.04 -28.54
N ASP A 5 -7.30 4.70 -29.63
CA ASP A 5 -7.61 6.14 -29.62
C ASP A 5 -8.79 6.44 -28.70
N SER A 6 -9.80 5.56 -28.68
CA SER A 6 -10.97 5.69 -27.80
C SER A 6 -10.59 5.54 -26.32
N LEU A 7 -9.72 4.59 -25.99
CA LEU A 7 -9.19 4.41 -24.65
C LEU A 7 -8.33 5.62 -24.23
N ALA A 8 -7.45 6.09 -25.12
CA ALA A 8 -6.62 7.25 -24.84
C ALA A 8 -7.45 8.52 -24.57
N ASP A 9 -8.53 8.73 -25.32
CA ASP A 9 -9.44 9.86 -25.11
C ASP A 9 -10.22 9.74 -23.80
N TYR A 10 -10.74 8.54 -23.48
CA TYR A 10 -11.45 8.28 -22.23
C TYR A 10 -10.54 8.52 -21.00
N PHE A 11 -9.38 7.88 -20.95
CA PHE A 11 -8.43 8.04 -19.85
C PHE A 11 -7.84 9.45 -19.80
N GLY A 12 -7.57 10.06 -20.97
CA GLY A 12 -7.07 11.41 -21.06
C GLY A 12 -8.04 12.45 -20.49
N LYS A 13 -9.35 12.28 -20.70
CA LYS A 13 -10.39 13.11 -20.10
C LYS A 13 -10.54 12.84 -18.61
N ARG A 14 -10.57 11.55 -18.21
CA ARG A 14 -10.77 11.14 -16.81
C ARG A 14 -9.63 11.57 -15.90
N PHE A 15 -8.38 11.43 -16.35
CA PHE A 15 -7.17 11.72 -15.57
C PHE A 15 -6.52 13.06 -15.89
N GLY A 16 -7.07 13.81 -16.83
CA GLY A 16 -6.62 15.18 -17.13
C GLY A 16 -5.25 15.23 -17.81
N PHE A 17 -4.95 14.33 -18.75
CA PHE A 17 -3.66 14.24 -19.43
C PHE A 17 -3.19 15.56 -20.04
N LYS A 18 -4.12 16.34 -20.65
CA LYS A 18 -3.80 17.66 -21.20
C LYS A 18 -3.26 18.63 -20.16
N LYS A 19 -3.86 18.63 -18.96
CA LYS A 19 -3.44 19.48 -17.84
C LYS A 19 -2.09 19.02 -17.26
N ALA A 20 -1.89 17.71 -17.20
CA ALA A 20 -0.65 17.09 -16.72
C ALA A 20 0.47 17.09 -17.78
N LYS A 21 0.17 17.49 -19.05
CA LYS A 21 1.11 17.45 -20.18
C LYS A 21 1.68 16.04 -20.42
N THR A 22 0.83 15.03 -20.33
CA THR A 22 1.20 13.62 -20.51
C THR A 22 0.33 12.95 -21.58
N ASP A 23 0.64 11.72 -21.93
CA ASP A 23 -0.11 10.88 -22.85
C ASP A 23 -0.24 9.45 -22.32
N LEU A 24 -1.10 8.64 -22.94
CA LEU A 24 -1.38 7.27 -22.53
C LEU A 24 -0.12 6.40 -22.49
N ARG A 25 0.78 6.57 -23.44
CA ARG A 25 2.03 5.81 -23.55
C ARG A 25 2.96 6.12 -22.36
N THR A 26 3.12 7.39 -22.05
CA THR A 26 3.93 7.85 -20.91
C THR A 26 3.37 7.34 -19.59
N GLU A 27 2.05 7.39 -19.40
CA GLU A 27 1.40 6.90 -18.20
C GLU A 27 1.54 5.37 -18.02
N ILE A 28 1.43 4.61 -19.11
CA ILE A 28 1.66 3.16 -19.07
C ILE A 28 3.10 2.84 -18.69
N ILE A 29 4.08 3.51 -19.30
CA ILE A 29 5.51 3.30 -18.99
C ILE A 29 5.79 3.68 -17.53
N ALA A 30 5.26 4.81 -17.07
CA ALA A 30 5.39 5.24 -15.67
C ALA A 30 4.76 4.22 -14.71
N GLY A 31 3.57 3.69 -15.03
CA GLY A 31 2.91 2.66 -14.23
C GLY A 31 3.71 1.36 -14.16
N ILE A 32 4.25 0.89 -15.28
CA ILE A 32 5.13 -0.29 -15.32
C ILE A 32 6.40 -0.05 -14.49
N THR A 33 7.01 1.13 -14.61
CA THR A 33 8.21 1.50 -13.83
C THR A 33 7.89 1.48 -12.32
N THR A 34 6.78 2.09 -11.91
CA THR A 34 6.32 2.08 -10.52
C THR A 34 6.08 0.65 -10.04
N PHE A 35 5.40 -0.18 -10.84
CA PHE A 35 5.18 -1.59 -10.49
C PHE A 35 6.50 -2.35 -10.31
N LEU A 36 7.46 -2.20 -11.21
CA LEU A 36 8.76 -2.87 -11.12
C LEU A 36 9.53 -2.46 -9.89
N THR A 37 9.51 -1.18 -9.52
CA THR A 37 10.18 -0.67 -8.30
C THR A 37 9.53 -1.18 -7.02
N MET A 38 8.23 -1.50 -7.04
CA MET A 38 7.48 -2.00 -5.88
C MET A 38 7.39 -3.53 -5.84
N SER A 39 7.70 -4.22 -6.93
CA SER A 39 7.44 -5.67 -7.08
C SER A 39 8.17 -6.53 -6.04
N TYR A 40 9.30 -6.09 -5.51
CA TYR A 40 10.02 -6.81 -4.46
C TYR A 40 9.19 -7.04 -3.19
N ILE A 41 8.18 -6.19 -2.93
CA ILE A 41 7.28 -6.31 -1.77
C ILE A 41 6.47 -7.61 -1.82
N VAL A 42 6.15 -8.09 -3.02
CA VAL A 42 5.42 -9.35 -3.21
C VAL A 42 6.18 -10.55 -2.64
N ILE A 43 7.50 -10.47 -2.56
CA ILE A 43 8.36 -11.50 -1.99
C ILE A 43 8.68 -11.20 -0.53
N LEU A 44 9.10 -9.99 -0.23
CA LEU A 44 9.56 -9.63 1.11
C LEU A 44 8.43 -9.56 2.14
N ASN A 45 7.27 -9.02 1.79
CA ASN A 45 6.17 -8.91 2.74
C ASN A 45 5.67 -10.29 3.22
N PRO A 46 5.40 -11.27 2.34
CA PRO A 46 5.06 -12.62 2.77
C PRO A 46 6.16 -13.32 3.56
N ALA A 47 7.43 -13.08 3.23
CA ALA A 47 8.55 -13.66 3.96
C ALA A 47 8.61 -13.13 5.41
N ILE A 48 8.39 -11.82 5.61
CA ILE A 48 8.36 -11.20 6.93
C ILE A 48 7.16 -11.70 7.73
N LEU A 49 5.96 -11.64 7.17
CA LEU A 49 4.73 -12.04 7.85
C LEU A 49 4.67 -13.54 8.10
N GLY A 50 5.14 -14.36 7.16
CA GLY A 50 5.18 -15.80 7.27
C GLY A 50 6.11 -16.33 8.37
N ALA A 51 7.05 -15.52 8.84
CA ALA A 51 7.85 -15.85 10.01
C ALA A 51 7.02 -15.88 11.33
N ALA A 52 5.95 -15.10 11.37
CA ALA A 52 5.11 -14.93 12.57
C ALA A 52 3.71 -15.57 12.43
N ILE A 53 3.18 -15.64 11.22
CA ILE A 53 1.85 -16.19 10.94
C ILE A 53 1.98 -17.66 10.61
N GLN A 54 1.39 -18.49 11.44
CA GLN A 54 1.26 -19.92 11.22
C GLN A 54 -0.22 -20.30 11.25
N ILE A 55 -0.64 -21.18 10.35
CA ILE A 55 -2.03 -21.61 10.23
C ILE A 55 -2.04 -23.14 10.31
N ASP A 56 -2.79 -23.69 11.27
CA ASP A 56 -2.89 -25.12 11.46
C ASP A 56 -3.41 -25.81 10.20
N GLY A 57 -2.78 -26.93 9.85
CA GLY A 57 -3.12 -27.70 8.64
C GLY A 57 -2.46 -27.23 7.35
N TYR A 58 -1.66 -26.16 7.37
CA TYR A 58 -0.93 -25.64 6.21
C TYR A 58 0.57 -25.64 6.42
N SER A 59 1.32 -25.97 5.37
CA SER A 59 2.78 -25.85 5.41
C SER A 59 3.22 -24.38 5.38
N PRO A 60 4.41 -24.03 5.92
CA PRO A 60 4.93 -22.65 5.87
C PRO A 60 4.99 -22.08 4.44
N ALA A 61 5.28 -22.93 3.44
CA ALA A 61 5.30 -22.51 2.04
C ALA A 61 3.90 -22.12 1.53
N GLN A 62 2.87 -22.88 1.92
CA GLN A 62 1.48 -22.55 1.56
C GLN A 62 1.03 -21.25 2.24
N VAL A 63 1.35 -21.03 3.52
CA VAL A 63 1.05 -19.79 4.22
C VAL A 63 1.73 -18.61 3.54
N THR A 64 3.01 -18.73 3.16
CA THR A 64 3.73 -17.68 2.43
C THR A 64 3.08 -17.38 1.08
N GLN A 65 2.61 -18.39 0.34
CA GLN A 65 1.88 -18.18 -0.91
C GLN A 65 0.54 -17.46 -0.70
N MET A 66 -0.23 -17.82 0.33
CA MET A 66 -1.47 -17.13 0.69
C MET A 66 -1.20 -15.66 1.03
N LEU A 67 -0.17 -15.38 1.82
CA LEU A 67 0.26 -14.02 2.16
C LEU A 67 0.70 -13.22 0.92
N ALA A 68 1.34 -13.86 -0.06
CA ALA A 68 1.69 -13.21 -1.32
C ALA A 68 0.45 -12.79 -2.13
N ILE A 69 -0.54 -13.68 -2.22
CA ILE A 69 -1.81 -13.39 -2.89
C ILE A 69 -2.54 -12.24 -2.20
N VAL A 70 -2.64 -12.27 -0.86
CA VAL A 70 -3.28 -11.20 -0.08
C VAL A 70 -2.54 -9.87 -0.25
N THR A 71 -1.19 -9.90 -0.26
CA THR A 71 -0.36 -8.72 -0.50
C THR A 71 -0.64 -8.10 -1.86
N LEU A 72 -0.68 -8.91 -2.91
CA LEU A 72 -0.98 -8.46 -4.27
C LEU A 72 -2.38 -7.88 -4.39
N LEU A 73 -3.39 -8.58 -3.86
CA LEU A 73 -4.78 -8.11 -3.91
C LEU A 73 -4.95 -6.79 -3.14
N SER A 74 -4.38 -6.68 -1.95
CA SER A 74 -4.45 -5.47 -1.14
C SER A 74 -3.78 -4.29 -1.84
N ALA A 75 -2.58 -4.48 -2.41
CA ALA A 75 -1.87 -3.46 -3.15
C ALA A 75 -2.63 -3.03 -4.42
N ALA A 76 -3.21 -3.99 -5.15
CA ALA A 76 -4.01 -3.72 -6.34
C ALA A 76 -5.26 -2.90 -6.01
N ILE A 77 -6.04 -3.32 -5.01
CA ILE A 77 -7.26 -2.62 -4.58
C ILE A 77 -6.92 -1.21 -4.10
N ALA A 78 -5.92 -1.07 -3.22
CA ALA A 78 -5.52 0.24 -2.69
C ALA A 78 -5.04 1.18 -3.81
N SER A 79 -4.24 0.69 -4.76
CA SER A 79 -3.77 1.48 -5.91
C SER A 79 -4.90 1.87 -6.85
N LEU A 80 -5.88 0.98 -7.09
CA LEU A 80 -7.07 1.30 -7.88
C LEU A 80 -7.93 2.37 -7.20
N VAL A 81 -8.15 2.26 -5.89
CA VAL A 81 -8.88 3.29 -5.12
C VAL A 81 -8.14 4.62 -5.19
N MET A 82 -6.80 4.64 -5.05
CA MET A 82 -6.00 5.84 -5.19
C MET A 82 -6.14 6.46 -6.59
N ALA A 83 -6.08 5.65 -7.64
CA ALA A 83 -6.20 6.11 -9.02
C ALA A 83 -7.61 6.66 -9.34
N PHE A 84 -8.66 5.91 -9.02
CA PHE A 84 -10.01 6.25 -9.44
C PHE A 84 -10.74 7.20 -8.48
N HIS A 85 -10.50 7.11 -7.18
CA HIS A 85 -11.16 7.97 -6.19
C HIS A 85 -10.35 9.22 -5.90
N ALA A 86 -9.07 9.09 -5.57
CA ALA A 86 -8.22 10.24 -5.28
C ALA A 86 -7.64 10.92 -6.52
N ASN A 87 -7.74 10.28 -7.70
CA ASN A 87 -7.17 10.77 -8.97
C ASN A 87 -5.68 11.14 -8.84
N ARG A 88 -4.91 10.26 -8.20
CA ARG A 88 -3.46 10.44 -7.96
C ARG A 88 -2.67 9.25 -8.51
N PRO A 89 -1.53 9.49 -9.19
CA PRO A 89 -0.71 8.45 -9.81
C PRO A 89 0.26 7.81 -8.80
N PHE A 90 -0.25 7.34 -7.66
CA PHE A 90 0.57 6.67 -6.65
C PHE A 90 0.23 5.18 -6.58
N GLY A 91 1.26 4.33 -6.69
CA GLY A 91 1.15 2.94 -6.32
C GLY A 91 1.17 2.79 -4.80
N LEU A 92 0.29 1.96 -4.26
CA LEU A 92 0.21 1.67 -2.83
C LEU A 92 0.57 0.22 -2.56
N ALA A 93 1.39 0.00 -1.54
CA ALA A 93 1.78 -1.32 -1.07
C ALA A 93 1.99 -1.33 0.45
N PRO A 94 2.01 -2.51 1.09
CA PRO A 94 2.27 -2.63 2.52
C PRO A 94 3.62 -2.04 2.94
N GLY A 95 3.67 -1.38 4.09
CA GLY A 95 4.90 -0.83 4.66
C GLY A 95 5.73 -1.91 5.36
N LEU A 96 6.88 -2.28 4.83
CA LEU A 96 7.71 -3.37 5.35
C LEU A 96 8.16 -3.13 6.80
N GLY A 97 8.45 -1.88 7.19
CA GLY A 97 8.87 -1.54 8.55
C GLY A 97 7.80 -1.85 9.60
N LEU A 98 6.55 -1.49 9.32
CA LEU A 98 5.42 -1.79 10.21
C LEU A 98 5.14 -3.29 10.25
N ASN A 99 5.24 -3.98 9.14
CA ASN A 99 5.04 -5.42 9.08
C ASN A 99 6.16 -6.19 9.79
N ALA A 100 7.39 -5.70 9.74
CA ALA A 100 8.49 -6.25 10.53
C ALA A 100 8.28 -6.03 12.04
N PHE A 101 7.82 -4.85 12.44
CA PHE A 101 7.44 -4.58 13.84
C PHE A 101 6.30 -5.51 14.29
N PHE A 102 5.26 -5.67 13.48
CA PHE A 102 4.18 -6.60 13.74
C PHE A 102 4.70 -8.04 13.95
N ALA A 103 5.48 -8.55 13.00
CA ALA A 103 5.94 -9.93 13.03
C ALA A 103 6.94 -10.19 14.16
N PHE A 104 8.02 -9.41 14.23
CA PHE A 104 9.14 -9.70 15.12
C PHE A 104 8.97 -9.13 16.52
N THR A 105 8.35 -7.96 16.66
CA THR A 105 8.18 -7.35 17.99
C THR A 105 6.88 -7.79 18.64
N VAL A 106 5.75 -7.65 17.94
CA VAL A 106 4.43 -7.90 18.57
C VAL A 106 4.16 -9.41 18.67
N VAL A 107 4.23 -10.14 17.58
CA VAL A 107 3.86 -11.56 17.57
C VAL A 107 4.96 -12.40 18.21
N LEU A 108 6.19 -12.37 17.70
CA LEU A 108 7.27 -13.22 18.17
C LEU A 108 7.89 -12.73 19.47
N GLY A 109 8.07 -11.41 19.64
CA GLY A 109 8.74 -10.83 20.80
C GLY A 109 7.85 -10.74 22.05
N MET A 110 6.59 -10.31 21.87
CA MET A 110 5.63 -10.19 22.98
C MET A 110 4.77 -11.46 23.17
N GLY A 111 4.83 -12.42 22.25
CA GLY A 111 4.04 -13.65 22.31
C GLY A 111 2.53 -13.43 22.09
N ILE A 112 2.14 -12.34 21.45
CA ILE A 112 0.74 -12.04 21.14
C ILE A 112 0.32 -12.86 19.93
N ALA A 113 -0.82 -13.57 20.02
CA ALA A 113 -1.37 -14.30 18.89
C ALA A 113 -1.56 -13.37 17.67
N TRP A 114 -1.14 -13.85 16.49
CA TRP A 114 -1.14 -13.03 15.28
C TRP A 114 -2.55 -12.55 14.88
N GLU A 115 -3.60 -13.32 15.19
CA GLU A 115 -5.00 -12.95 14.97
C GLU A 115 -5.39 -11.72 15.82
N THR A 116 -4.96 -11.71 17.08
CA THR A 116 -5.22 -10.59 17.99
C THR A 116 -4.47 -9.35 17.54
N ALA A 117 -3.23 -9.50 17.13
CA ALA A 117 -2.43 -8.41 16.60
C ALA A 117 -3.03 -7.83 15.31
N LEU A 118 -3.53 -8.69 14.38
CA LEU A 118 -4.23 -8.23 13.18
C LEU A 118 -5.56 -7.53 13.51
N ALA A 119 -6.31 -8.02 14.51
CA ALA A 119 -7.52 -7.33 14.96
C ALA A 119 -7.20 -5.90 15.45
N ALA A 120 -6.09 -5.71 16.17
CA ALA A 120 -5.65 -4.37 16.57
C ALA A 120 -5.34 -3.47 15.37
N VAL A 121 -4.71 -4.00 14.31
CA VAL A 121 -4.44 -3.25 13.06
C VAL A 121 -5.75 -2.83 12.37
N VAL A 122 -6.77 -3.70 12.36
CA VAL A 122 -8.10 -3.34 11.82
C VAL A 122 -8.74 -2.20 12.62
N VAL A 123 -8.68 -2.27 13.94
CA VAL A 123 -9.19 -1.20 14.82
C VAL A 123 -8.45 0.11 14.58
N GLU A 124 -7.11 0.06 14.46
CA GLU A 124 -6.29 1.22 14.12
C GLU A 124 -6.73 1.85 12.78
N GLY A 125 -6.94 1.02 11.75
CA GLY A 125 -7.41 1.48 10.45
C GLY A 125 -8.77 2.19 10.52
N ILE A 126 -9.72 1.65 11.30
CA ILE A 126 -11.03 2.27 11.52
C ILE A 126 -10.88 3.63 12.23
N ILE A 127 -10.08 3.67 13.30
CA ILE A 127 -9.79 4.92 14.03
C ILE A 127 -9.17 5.95 13.08
N PHE A 128 -8.22 5.56 12.25
CA PHE A 128 -7.58 6.44 11.29
C PHE A 128 -8.58 7.01 10.25
N ILE A 129 -9.51 6.20 9.79
CA ILE A 129 -10.60 6.66 8.90
C ILE A 129 -11.45 7.72 9.62
N ILE A 130 -11.86 7.47 10.86
CA ILE A 130 -12.67 8.41 11.66
C ILE A 130 -11.92 9.73 11.84
N ILE A 131 -10.65 9.69 12.24
CA ILE A 131 -9.79 10.88 12.42
C ILE A 131 -9.68 11.68 11.12
N THR A 132 -9.59 10.98 9.98
CA THR A 132 -9.51 11.63 8.67
C THR A 132 -10.82 12.34 8.30
N TYR A 133 -11.98 11.70 8.57
CA TYR A 133 -13.29 12.32 8.32
C TYR A 133 -13.57 13.53 9.22
N VAL A 134 -13.12 13.49 10.47
CA VAL A 134 -13.27 14.63 11.42
C VAL A 134 -12.31 15.78 11.07
N GLY A 135 -11.35 15.57 10.16
CA GLY A 135 -10.38 16.59 9.76
C GLY A 135 -9.19 16.79 10.72
N TRP A 136 -9.07 15.94 11.73
CA TRP A 136 -7.96 16.02 12.69
C TRP A 136 -6.61 15.60 12.10
N ARG A 137 -6.63 14.91 10.96
CA ARG A 137 -5.41 14.51 10.25
C ARG A 137 -4.47 15.69 9.98
N ASP A 138 -5.01 16.83 9.53
CA ASP A 138 -4.20 18.00 9.21
C ASP A 138 -3.58 18.62 10.47
N ALA A 139 -4.31 18.61 11.60
CA ALA A 139 -3.82 19.04 12.90
C ALA A 139 -2.68 18.14 13.40
N ILE A 140 -2.81 16.82 13.27
CA ILE A 140 -1.78 15.86 13.63
C ILE A 140 -0.52 16.06 12.76
N ILE A 141 -0.69 16.23 11.45
CA ILE A 141 0.44 16.48 10.54
C ILE A 141 1.09 17.85 10.86
N ALA A 142 0.31 18.86 11.21
CA ALA A 142 0.83 20.17 11.59
C ALA A 142 1.64 20.13 12.89
N ALA A 143 1.27 19.26 13.83
CA ALA A 143 1.95 19.08 15.10
C ALA A 143 3.35 18.45 14.97
N ILE A 144 3.64 17.74 13.87
CA ILE A 144 4.95 17.13 13.64
C ILE A 144 5.99 18.23 13.34
N PRO A 145 7.09 18.33 14.11
CA PRO A 145 8.14 19.30 13.87
C PRO A 145 8.73 19.21 12.45
N LYS A 146 9.03 20.36 11.84
CA LYS A 146 9.58 20.41 10.47
C LYS A 146 10.83 19.51 10.27
N PRO A 147 11.83 19.47 11.20
CA PRO A 147 12.97 18.59 11.02
C PRO A 147 12.60 17.11 10.88
N VAL A 148 11.59 16.65 11.63
CA VAL A 148 11.11 15.26 11.57
C VAL A 148 10.44 14.97 10.22
N LYS A 149 9.69 15.93 9.67
CA LYS A 149 9.09 15.78 8.33
C LYS A 149 10.15 15.63 7.23
N PHE A 150 11.26 16.34 7.34
CA PHE A 150 12.36 16.26 6.36
C PHE A 150 13.18 14.98 6.54
N SER A 151 13.35 14.49 7.78
CA SER A 151 14.11 13.25 8.04
C SER A 151 13.41 11.99 7.51
N VAL A 152 12.09 11.99 7.41
CA VAL A 152 11.34 10.87 6.80
C VAL A 152 11.75 10.68 5.33
N GLY A 153 11.89 11.79 4.57
CA GLY A 153 12.36 11.71 3.18
C GLY A 153 13.82 11.28 3.03
N ALA A 154 14.65 11.45 4.06
CA ALA A 154 16.02 11.02 4.07
C ALA A 154 16.22 9.57 4.56
N GLY A 155 15.19 8.99 5.21
CA GLY A 155 15.20 7.62 5.73
C GLY A 155 14.53 6.59 4.81
N ILE A 156 14.01 7.03 3.67
CA ILE A 156 13.42 6.20 2.62
C ILE A 156 14.42 6.06 1.48
#